data_eb498326c8c04de280a311ae71f0d135
#
_entry.id   eb498326c8c04de280a311ae71f0d135
#
_cell.length_a   1.000
_cell.length_b   1.000
_cell.length_c   1.000
_cell.angle_alpha   90.00
_cell.angle_beta   90.00
_cell.angle_gamma   90.00
#
_symmetry.space_group_name_H-M   'P 1'
#
loop_
_entity.id
_entity.type
_entity.pdbx_description
1 polymer ?
#
loop_
_entity_poly.entity_id
_entity_poly.type
_entity_poly.pdbx_seq_one_letter_code
_entity_poly.pdbx_strand_id
1 'polypeptide(L)'
;SRLVLRDILEQQAEEDDSDRVQLLTMHASKGLEFPHVYLMGLEEDLLPHRNAVEAGTVEEERRLAYVGITRARRTLTLTLARQRKAYGELLDCTPSRFLDELPPDDLDWEGRADKEDPEKKQARGKDAIAGLRSLLG
;
A
#
# COMPACT_ATOMS: atom_id res chain seq x y z
N SER A 1 28.40 6.10 -3.47
CA SER A 1 27.36 6.97 -3.74
C SER A 1 25.95 6.53 -3.31
N ARG A 2 25.58 5.25 -3.26
CA ARG A 2 24.32 4.78 -2.67
C ARG A 2 24.21 5.12 -1.19
N LEU A 3 25.31 5.06 -0.45
CA LEU A 3 25.38 5.42 0.97
C LEU A 3 25.15 6.93 1.18
N VAL A 4 25.70 7.78 0.32
CA VAL A 4 25.53 9.24 0.42
C VAL A 4 24.09 9.66 0.17
N LEU A 5 23.42 9.05 -0.82
CA LEU A 5 22.02 9.34 -1.10
C LEU A 5 21.11 8.89 0.05
N ARG A 6 21.40 7.74 0.64
CA ARG A 6 20.68 7.22 1.80
C ARG A 6 20.82 8.15 3.01
N ASP A 7 22.05 8.58 3.31
CA ASP A 7 22.31 9.49 4.40
C ASP A 7 21.62 10.84 4.22
N ILE A 8 21.60 11.36 2.99
CA ILE A 8 20.88 12.60 2.66
C ILE A 8 19.37 12.43 2.86
N LEU A 9 18.81 11.31 2.42
CA LEU A 9 17.37 11.04 2.59
C LEU A 9 17.00 10.83 4.06
N GLU A 10 17.85 10.14 4.82
CA GLU A 10 17.66 9.95 6.26
C GLU A 10 17.77 11.27 7.02
N GLN A 11 18.73 12.12 6.70
CA GLN A 11 18.87 13.45 7.29
C GLN A 11 17.69 14.37 6.95
N GLN A 12 17.21 14.32 5.70
CA GLN A 12 16.02 15.09 5.32
C GLN A 12 14.75 14.61 6.03
N ALA A 13 14.64 13.32 6.31
CA ALA A 13 13.53 12.77 7.08
C ALA A 13 13.56 13.16 8.56
N GLU A 14 14.76 13.33 9.14
CA GLU A 14 14.94 13.73 10.54
C GLU A 14 14.73 15.24 10.77
N GLU A 15 15.05 16.07 9.78
CA GLU A 15 15.00 17.53 9.91
C GLU A 15 13.64 18.15 9.59
N ASP A 16 12.72 17.40 8.99
CA ASP A 16 11.50 17.97 8.46
C ASP A 16 10.25 17.57 9.25
N ASP A 17 9.99 18.32 10.34
CA ASP A 17 8.76 18.27 11.13
C ASP A 17 7.66 19.17 10.52
N SER A 18 7.78 19.53 9.25
CA SER A 18 6.80 20.37 8.56
C SER A 18 5.61 19.55 8.02
N ASP A 19 4.48 20.25 7.82
CA ASP A 19 3.27 19.69 7.23
C ASP A 19 3.47 19.41 5.73
N ARG A 20 4.03 18.26 5.41
CA ARG A 20 4.37 17.84 4.04
C ARG A 20 3.99 16.41 3.77
N VAL A 21 3.68 16.13 2.50
CA VAL A 21 3.59 14.77 2.00
C VAL A 21 5.00 14.23 1.80
N GLN A 22 5.27 13.05 2.37
CA GLN A 22 6.54 12.36 2.21
C GLN A 22 6.43 11.24 1.19
N LEU A 23 7.34 11.20 0.25
CA LEU A 23 7.46 10.13 -0.74
C LEU A 23 8.64 9.24 -0.36
N LEU A 24 8.35 7.98 -0.09
CA LEU A 24 9.33 7.01 0.38
C LEU A 24 9.19 5.68 -0.35
N THR A 25 10.27 4.93 -0.41
CA THR A 25 10.17 3.49 -0.66
C THR A 25 9.68 2.76 0.60
N MET A 26 9.12 1.58 0.44
CA MET A 26 8.74 0.77 1.60
C MET A 26 9.94 0.43 2.49
N HIS A 27 11.11 0.16 1.91
CA HIS A 27 12.33 -0.08 2.65
C HIS A 27 12.75 1.13 3.52
N ALA A 28 12.64 2.33 2.95
CA ALA A 28 12.98 3.57 3.67
C ALA A 28 11.98 3.91 4.78
N SER A 29 10.76 3.40 4.71
CA SER A 29 9.72 3.65 5.70
C SER A 29 9.87 2.84 6.99
N LYS A 30 10.76 1.87 7.03
CA LYS A 30 10.97 1.02 8.20
C LYS A 30 11.35 1.85 9.43
N GLY A 31 10.63 1.64 10.52
CA GLY A 31 10.83 2.39 11.76
C GLY A 31 10.12 3.74 11.81
N LEU A 32 9.47 4.15 10.72
CA LEU A 32 8.68 5.39 10.67
C LEU A 32 7.19 5.08 10.82
N GLU A 33 6.42 6.07 11.19
CA GLU A 33 4.96 5.98 11.25
C GLU A 33 4.34 7.29 10.75
N PHE A 34 3.18 7.17 10.10
CA PHE A 34 2.46 8.30 9.56
C PHE A 34 0.96 8.16 9.87
N PRO A 35 0.25 9.28 10.14
CA PRO A 35 -1.20 9.22 10.34
C PRO A 35 -1.95 8.63 9.15
N HIS A 36 -1.55 8.99 7.94
CA HIS A 36 -2.19 8.59 6.69
C HIS A 36 -1.13 8.06 5.73
N VAL A 37 -1.34 6.85 5.22
CA VAL A 37 -0.43 6.20 4.28
C VAL A 37 -1.18 5.82 3.00
N TYR A 38 -0.57 6.16 1.87
CA TYR A 38 -0.96 5.71 0.55
C TYR A 38 0.12 4.76 0.02
N LEU A 39 -0.20 3.49 -0.04
CA LEU A 39 0.70 2.46 -0.59
C LEU A 39 0.29 2.18 -2.03
N MET A 40 1.18 2.51 -2.97
CA MET A 40 0.88 2.49 -4.40
C MET A 40 1.43 1.23 -5.06
N GLY A 41 0.75 0.80 -6.11
CA GLY A 41 1.26 -0.28 -6.96
C GLY A 41 0.98 -1.68 -6.43
N LEU A 42 -0.18 -1.89 -5.80
CA LEU A 42 -0.62 -3.21 -5.32
C LEU A 42 -1.06 -4.11 -6.49
N GLU A 43 -0.11 -4.40 -7.37
CA GLU A 43 -0.31 -5.20 -8.58
C GLU A 43 0.74 -6.30 -8.66
N GLU A 44 0.37 -7.43 -9.25
CA GLU A 44 1.33 -8.45 -9.64
C GLU A 44 2.42 -7.82 -10.53
N ASP A 45 3.62 -8.34 -10.48
CA ASP A 45 4.84 -7.85 -11.13
C ASP A 45 5.47 -6.60 -10.48
N LEU A 46 4.75 -5.85 -9.65
CA LEU A 46 5.28 -4.75 -8.86
C LEU A 46 5.39 -5.08 -7.37
N LEU A 47 4.33 -5.62 -6.80
CA LEU A 47 4.30 -6.07 -5.41
C LEU A 47 3.36 -7.28 -5.28
N PRO A 48 3.88 -8.50 -5.31
CA PRO A 48 5.30 -8.87 -5.38
C PRO A 48 5.96 -8.54 -6.73
N HIS A 49 7.23 -8.18 -6.68
CA HIS A 49 8.00 -7.92 -7.90
C HIS A 49 8.18 -9.21 -8.72
N ARG A 50 8.13 -9.08 -10.06
CA ARG A 50 8.27 -10.22 -10.98
C ARG A 50 9.50 -11.08 -10.67
N ASN A 51 10.65 -10.44 -10.45
CA ASN A 51 11.88 -11.14 -10.15
C ASN A 51 11.80 -11.99 -8.87
N ALA A 52 11.07 -11.52 -7.87
CA ALA A 52 10.86 -12.27 -6.63
C ALA A 52 9.96 -13.49 -6.84
N VAL A 53 8.95 -13.38 -7.69
CA VAL A 53 8.08 -14.51 -8.06
C VAL A 53 8.87 -15.58 -8.80
N GLU A 54 9.68 -15.19 -9.79
CA GLU A 54 10.51 -16.10 -10.57
C GLU A 54 11.60 -16.77 -9.72
N ALA A 55 12.16 -16.04 -8.77
CA ALA A 55 13.19 -16.56 -7.86
C ALA A 55 12.64 -17.35 -6.67
N GLY A 56 11.32 -17.39 -6.47
CA GLY A 56 10.71 -18.05 -5.33
C GLY A 56 10.88 -17.30 -3.99
N THR A 57 11.09 -15.99 -4.02
CA THR A 57 11.32 -15.15 -2.84
C THR A 57 10.13 -14.26 -2.48
N VAL A 58 8.91 -14.70 -2.77
CA VAL A 58 7.67 -13.96 -2.49
C VAL A 58 7.52 -13.60 -1.01
N GLU A 59 8.04 -14.43 -0.11
CA GLU A 59 7.99 -14.17 1.34
C GLU A 59 8.71 -12.88 1.74
N GLU A 60 9.81 -12.54 1.08
CA GLU A 60 10.52 -11.28 1.31
C GLU A 60 9.67 -10.07 0.88
N GLU A 61 9.01 -10.18 -0.27
CA GLU A 61 8.07 -9.18 -0.75
C GLU A 61 6.85 -9.02 0.17
N ARG A 62 6.36 -10.13 0.72
CA ARG A 62 5.27 -10.11 1.71
C ARG A 62 5.66 -9.36 2.97
N ARG A 63 6.86 -9.58 3.49
CA ARG A 63 7.39 -8.85 4.64
C ARG A 63 7.51 -7.36 4.35
N LEU A 64 7.94 -7.02 3.14
CA LEU A 64 8.03 -5.64 2.70
C LEU A 64 6.65 -4.97 2.62
N ALA A 65 5.66 -5.67 2.05
CA ALA A 65 4.27 -5.20 2.04
C ALA A 65 3.73 -4.99 3.46
N TYR A 66 4.02 -5.90 4.37
CA TYR A 66 3.65 -5.77 5.78
C TYR A 66 4.28 -4.53 6.42
N VAL A 67 5.55 -4.26 6.15
CA VAL A 67 6.22 -3.04 6.61
C VAL A 67 5.47 -1.80 6.11
N GLY A 68 5.16 -1.73 4.82
CA GLY A 68 4.44 -0.59 4.24
C GLY A 68 3.06 -0.38 4.87
N ILE A 69 2.29 -1.44 5.03
CA ILE A 69 0.94 -1.42 5.62
C ILE A 69 0.98 -0.95 7.06
N THR A 70 1.93 -1.43 7.84
CA THR A 70 2.02 -1.13 9.28
C THR A 70 2.59 0.25 9.60
N ARG A 71 2.97 1.05 8.57
CA ARG A 71 3.36 2.46 8.77
C ARG A 71 2.18 3.37 9.06
N ALA A 72 0.96 2.94 8.72
CA ALA A 72 -0.25 3.73 8.92
C ALA A 72 -0.73 3.66 10.37
N ARG A 73 -0.92 4.84 10.98
CA ARG A 73 -1.51 4.94 12.33
C ARG A 73 -3.03 5.08 12.32
N ARG A 74 -3.59 5.73 11.30
CA ARG A 74 -5.02 6.07 11.23
C ARG A 74 -5.68 5.52 9.98
N THR A 75 -5.18 5.88 8.80
CA THR A 75 -5.75 5.47 7.53
C THR A 75 -4.70 4.87 6.61
N LEU A 76 -5.09 3.84 5.91
CA LEU A 76 -4.29 3.20 4.88
C LEU A 76 -5.10 3.16 3.60
N THR A 77 -4.54 3.70 2.53
CA THR A 77 -5.10 3.63 1.19
C THR A 77 -4.16 2.82 0.31
N LEU A 78 -4.68 1.75 -0.26
CA LEU A 78 -3.95 0.90 -1.19
C LEU A 78 -4.41 1.25 -2.61
N THR A 79 -3.48 1.52 -3.50
CA THR A 79 -3.81 1.84 -4.88
C THR A 79 -3.26 0.81 -5.86
N LEU A 80 -4.01 0.55 -6.91
CA LEU A 80 -3.62 -0.32 -8.00
C LEU A 80 -4.15 0.23 -9.32
N ALA A 81 -3.40 0.01 -10.38
CA ALA A 81 -3.83 0.36 -11.72
C ALA A 81 -4.49 -0.85 -12.39
N ARG A 82 -5.48 -0.61 -13.24
CA ARG A 82 -6.05 -1.66 -14.11
C ARG A 82 -5.19 -1.91 -15.33
N GLN A 83 -4.56 -0.85 -15.82
CA GLN A 83 -3.69 -0.88 -16.98
C GLN A 83 -2.50 0.05 -16.76
N ARG A 84 -1.35 -0.35 -17.30
CA ARG A 84 -0.13 0.47 -17.30
C ARG A 84 0.47 0.50 -18.70
N LYS A 85 1.04 1.66 -19.04
CA LYS A 85 1.94 1.75 -20.19
C LYS A 85 3.32 1.26 -19.78
N ALA A 86 3.79 0.23 -20.46
CA ALA A 86 5.13 -0.27 -20.32
C ALA A 86 5.68 -0.63 -21.70
N TYR A 87 6.88 -0.19 -22.00
CA TYR A 87 7.55 -0.46 -23.29
C TYR A 87 6.71 -0.07 -24.52
N GLY A 88 5.99 1.05 -24.45
CA GLY A 88 5.14 1.54 -25.53
C GLY A 88 3.81 0.81 -25.71
N GLU A 89 3.51 -0.16 -24.87
CA GLU A 89 2.27 -0.93 -24.88
C GLU A 89 1.41 -0.68 -23.66
N LEU A 90 0.11 -0.83 -23.82
CA LEU A 90 -0.85 -0.81 -22.72
C LEU A 90 -1.05 -2.23 -22.21
N LEU A 91 -0.59 -2.49 -20.99
CA LEU A 91 -0.66 -3.79 -20.35
C LEU A 91 -1.76 -3.84 -19.29
N ASP A 92 -2.53 -4.92 -19.28
CA ASP A 92 -3.49 -5.19 -18.22
C ASP A 92 -2.76 -5.61 -16.94
N CYS A 93 -3.17 -5.03 -15.82
CA CYS A 93 -2.61 -5.32 -14.51
C CYS A 93 -3.55 -6.24 -13.72
N THR A 94 -2.96 -7.19 -13.01
CA THR A 94 -3.66 -8.05 -12.07
C THR A 94 -3.47 -7.51 -10.65
N PRO A 95 -4.53 -7.40 -9.82
CA PRO A 95 -4.36 -7.01 -8.43
C PRO A 95 -3.37 -7.91 -7.70
N SER A 96 -2.59 -7.30 -6.80
CA SER A 96 -1.62 -8.04 -6.00
C SER A 96 -2.25 -9.18 -5.22
N ARG A 97 -1.60 -10.34 -5.20
CA ARG A 97 -2.01 -11.49 -4.37
C ARG A 97 -2.07 -11.15 -2.88
N PHE A 98 -1.32 -10.15 -2.43
CA PHE A 98 -1.31 -9.73 -1.03
C PHE A 98 -2.64 -9.09 -0.60
N LEU A 99 -3.40 -8.54 -1.55
CA LEU A 99 -4.74 -8.02 -1.27
C LEU A 99 -5.71 -9.14 -0.85
N ASP A 100 -5.55 -10.34 -1.40
CA ASP A 100 -6.36 -11.51 -1.05
C ASP A 100 -6.06 -12.04 0.36
N GLU A 101 -4.91 -11.70 0.91
CA GLU A 101 -4.47 -12.09 2.25
C GLU A 101 -5.00 -11.13 3.33
N LEU A 102 -5.52 -9.97 2.94
CA LEU A 102 -6.13 -9.02 3.87
C LEU A 102 -7.58 -9.42 4.17
N PRO A 103 -8.07 -9.15 5.39
CA PRO A 103 -9.46 -9.44 5.75
C PRO A 103 -10.43 -8.72 4.80
N PRO A 104 -11.28 -9.44 4.05
CA PRO A 104 -12.18 -8.81 3.07
C PRO A 104 -13.14 -7.80 3.68
N ASP A 105 -13.56 -8.04 4.91
CA ASP A 105 -14.51 -7.19 5.63
C ASP A 105 -13.91 -5.85 6.05
N ASP A 106 -12.58 -5.77 6.13
CA ASP A 106 -11.84 -4.56 6.48
C ASP A 106 -11.44 -3.72 5.26
N LEU A 107 -11.71 -4.21 4.05
CA LEU A 107 -11.40 -3.54 2.79
C LEU A 107 -12.63 -2.88 2.19
N ASP A 108 -12.52 -1.59 1.90
CA ASP A 108 -13.50 -0.85 1.09
C ASP A 108 -12.91 -0.66 -0.32
N TRP A 109 -13.55 -1.28 -1.30
CA TRP A 109 -13.10 -1.23 -2.69
C TRP A 109 -13.80 -0.11 -3.46
N GLU A 110 -13.00 0.78 -4.03
CA GLU A 110 -13.48 1.80 -4.96
C GLU A 110 -13.10 1.46 -6.40
N GLY A 111 -13.98 1.77 -7.33
CA GLY A 111 -13.70 1.60 -8.76
C GLY A 111 -13.66 0.15 -9.25
N ARG A 112 -14.07 -0.82 -8.45
CA ARG A 112 -14.21 -2.20 -8.87
C ARG A 112 -15.45 -2.35 -9.77
N ALA A 113 -15.29 -3.09 -10.88
CA ALA A 113 -16.37 -3.27 -11.85
C ALA A 113 -17.52 -4.16 -11.35
N ASP A 114 -17.34 -4.85 -10.25
CA ASP A 114 -18.37 -5.67 -9.64
C ASP A 114 -19.48 -4.77 -9.08
N LYS A 115 -20.68 -5.04 -9.52
CA LYS A 115 -21.88 -4.37 -9.01
C LYS A 115 -22.11 -4.76 -7.55
N GLU A 116 -21.35 -4.20 -6.64
CA GLU A 116 -21.72 -4.28 -5.24
C GLU A 116 -22.98 -3.46 -5.01
N ASP A 117 -23.93 -4.09 -4.35
CA ASP A 117 -25.15 -3.43 -3.89
C ASP A 117 -24.77 -2.17 -3.10
N PRO A 118 -25.26 -0.98 -3.50
CA PRO A 118 -24.92 0.26 -2.78
C PRO A 118 -25.24 0.22 -1.29
N GLU A 119 -26.25 -0.52 -0.88
CA GLU A 119 -26.61 -0.70 0.53
C GLU A 119 -25.54 -1.49 1.30
N LYS A 120 -24.99 -2.56 0.68
CA LYS A 120 -23.89 -3.33 1.27
C LYS A 120 -22.61 -2.52 1.39
N LYS A 121 -22.31 -1.70 0.40
CA LYS A 121 -21.15 -0.81 0.43
C LYS A 121 -21.26 0.21 1.57
N GLN A 122 -22.44 0.78 1.75
CA GLN A 122 -22.69 1.76 2.82
C GLN A 122 -22.65 1.12 4.22
N ALA A 123 -23.17 -0.09 4.37
CA ALA A 123 -23.09 -0.85 5.61
C ALA A 123 -21.65 -1.23 5.96
N ARG A 124 -20.87 -1.70 4.99
CA ARG A 124 -19.43 -2.00 5.17
C ARG A 124 -18.61 -0.78 5.57
N GLY A 125 -18.86 0.36 4.94
CA GLY A 125 -18.19 1.60 5.29
C GLY A 125 -18.47 2.02 6.74
N LYS A 126 -19.71 1.89 7.19
CA LYS A 126 -20.09 2.17 8.59
C LYS A 126 -19.44 1.20 9.57
N ASP A 127 -19.41 -0.08 9.26
CA ASP A 127 -18.83 -1.11 10.10
C ASP A 127 -17.29 -0.98 10.18
N ALA A 128 -16.64 -0.64 9.08
CA ALA A 128 -15.20 -0.38 9.04
C ALA A 128 -14.83 0.84 9.90
N ILE A 129 -15.60 1.92 9.81
CA ILE A 129 -15.41 3.12 10.64
C ILE A 129 -15.68 2.82 12.12
N ALA A 130 -16.72 2.05 12.43
CA ALA A 130 -17.02 1.62 13.79
C ALA A 130 -15.91 0.70 14.35
N GLY A 131 -15.40 -0.23 13.54
CA GLY A 131 -14.27 -1.10 13.88
C GLY A 131 -12.99 -0.32 14.16
N LEU A 132 -12.67 0.66 13.31
CA LEU A 132 -11.53 1.55 13.51
C LEU A 132 -11.70 2.41 14.77
N ARG A 133 -12.90 2.94 15.02
CA ARG A 133 -13.17 3.72 16.24
C ARG A 133 -13.04 2.88 17.51
N SER A 134 -13.46 1.61 17.49
CA SER A 134 -13.30 0.72 18.64
C SER A 134 -11.84 0.36 18.91
N LEU A 135 -10.99 0.31 17.89
CA LEU A 135 -9.55 0.09 18.02
C LEU A 135 -8.80 1.34 18.49
N LEU A 136 -9.32 2.53 18.21
CA LEU A 136 -8.72 3.82 18.55
C LEU A 136 -9.28 4.43 19.84
N GLY A 137 -10.39 3.90 20.30
CA GLY A 137 -11.00 4.29 21.55
C GLY A 137 -10.38 3.57 22.72
#